data_e875efcdc3c39dcd74f2431f5b7162de
#
_entry.id   e875efcdc3c39dcd74f2431f5b7162de
#
_cell.length_a   1.000
_cell.length_b   1.000
_cell.length_c   1.000
_cell.angle_alpha   90.00
_cell.angle_beta   90.00
_cell.angle_gamma   90.00
#
_symmetry.space_group_name_H-M   'P 1'
#
loop_
_entity.id
_entity.type
_entity.pdbx_description
1 polymer ?
#
loop_
_entity_poly.entity_id
_entity_poly.type
_entity_poly.pdbx_seq_one_letter_code
_entity_poly.pdbx_strand_id
1 'polypeptide(L)' 'PKVGAVFSGIGKNHVGIVLKIDGNNITIQDGNYDGITNTFEDAKKDWQTNTYTLDYYRSRMGGIVFANPK' A
#
# COMPACT_ATOMS: atom_id res chain seq x y z
N PRO A 1 3.38 4.15 -10.09
CA PRO A 1 4.31 3.59 -9.10
C PRO A 1 5.32 2.65 -9.72
N LYS A 2 6.38 2.38 -9.01
CA LYS A 2 7.41 1.42 -9.40
C LYS A 2 7.48 0.31 -8.37
N VAL A 3 8.01 -0.84 -8.76
CA VAL A 3 8.33 -1.90 -7.81
C VAL A 3 9.26 -1.32 -6.74
N GLY A 4 8.97 -1.63 -5.48
CA GLY A 4 9.68 -1.06 -4.33
C GLY A 4 9.10 0.25 -3.82
N ALA A 5 8.13 0.84 -4.51
CA ALA A 5 7.48 2.05 -4.02
C ALA A 5 6.73 1.78 -2.72
N VAL A 6 6.84 2.70 -1.78
CA VAL A 6 6.04 2.71 -0.56
C VAL A 6 4.77 3.49 -0.84
N PHE A 7 3.65 3.06 -0.29
CA PHE A 7 2.41 3.80 -0.46
C PHE A 7 1.68 4.02 0.85
N SER A 8 0.82 5.02 0.85
CA SER A 8 -0.07 5.33 1.97
C SER A 8 -1.46 5.65 1.43
N GLY A 9 -2.50 5.08 2.04
CA GLY A 9 -3.88 5.40 1.72
C GLY A 9 -4.27 6.72 2.36
N ILE A 10 -4.92 7.60 1.58
CA ILE A 10 -5.30 8.93 2.06
C ILE A 10 -6.46 8.86 3.05
N GLY A 11 -7.45 8.04 2.75
CA GLY A 11 -8.65 7.94 3.56
C GLY A 11 -8.62 6.87 4.63
N LYS A 12 -7.51 6.16 4.79
CA LYS A 12 -7.36 5.05 5.74
C LYS A 12 -5.93 4.96 6.26
N ASN A 13 -5.80 4.46 7.49
CA ASN A 13 -4.50 4.16 8.09
C ASN A 13 -3.95 2.87 7.47
N HIS A 14 -3.41 2.98 6.27
CA HIS A 14 -3.00 1.84 5.48
C HIS A 14 -1.70 2.16 4.74
N VAL A 15 -0.72 1.31 4.88
CA VAL A 15 0.59 1.49 4.22
C VAL A 15 1.07 0.16 3.65
N GLY A 16 1.99 0.23 2.72
CA GLY A 16 2.57 -0.98 2.15
C GLY A 16 3.65 -0.69 1.15
N ILE A 17 4.02 -1.73 0.42
CA ILE A 17 5.07 -1.68 -0.58
C ILE A 17 4.62 -2.40 -1.85
N VAL A 18 4.98 -1.86 -3.00
CA VAL A 18 4.70 -2.47 -4.30
C VAL A 18 5.73 -3.56 -4.59
N LEU A 19 5.25 -4.80 -4.75
CA LEU A 19 6.11 -5.95 -5.02
C LEU A 19 6.23 -6.26 -6.50
N LYS A 20 5.14 -6.04 -7.27
CA LYS A 20 5.10 -6.41 -8.69
C LYS A 20 4.11 -5.53 -9.43
N ILE A 21 4.41 -5.21 -10.67
CA ILE A 21 3.50 -4.51 -11.57
C ILE A 21 3.40 -5.34 -12.86
N ASP A 22 2.17 -5.67 -13.24
CA ASP A 22 1.89 -6.45 -14.45
C ASP A 22 0.71 -5.78 -15.17
N GLY A 23 1.02 -4.93 -16.15
CA GLY A 23 0.01 -4.13 -16.80
C GLY A 23 -0.72 -3.22 -15.81
N ASN A 24 -2.03 -3.39 -15.68
CA ASN A 24 -2.84 -2.62 -14.74
C ASN A 24 -2.92 -3.27 -13.35
N ASN A 25 -2.39 -4.48 -13.20
CA ASN A 25 -2.44 -5.20 -11.94
C ASN A 25 -1.19 -4.91 -11.10
N ILE A 26 -1.40 -4.62 -9.85
CA ILE A 26 -0.34 -4.29 -8.92
C ILE A 26 -0.43 -5.25 -7.74
N THR A 27 0.67 -5.93 -7.45
CA THR A 27 0.78 -6.79 -6.27
C THR A 27 1.43 -5.97 -5.17
N ILE A 28 0.74 -5.85 -4.05
CA ILE A 28 1.24 -5.10 -2.91
C ILE A 28 1.28 -5.99 -1.68
N GLN A 29 2.19 -5.66 -0.79
CA GLN A 29 2.18 -6.16 0.58
C GLN A 29 1.81 -4.98 1.48
N ASP A 30 0.73 -5.10 2.23
CA ASP A 30 0.16 -3.97 2.93
C ASP A 30 -0.48 -4.37 4.24
N GLY A 31 -0.70 -3.39 5.09
CA GLY A 31 -1.38 -3.57 6.36
C GLY A 31 -1.84 -2.23 6.93
N ASN A 32 -2.74 -2.32 7.89
CA ASN A 32 -3.17 -1.15 8.64
C ASN A 32 -2.24 -0.92 9.81
N TYR A 33 -1.98 0.34 10.13
CA TYR A 33 -1.40 0.67 11.42
C TYR A 33 -2.53 1.10 12.37
N ASP A 34 -2.44 0.67 13.62
CA ASP A 34 -3.57 0.78 14.57
C ASP A 34 -3.69 2.15 15.24
N GLY A 35 -2.79 3.04 14.93
CA GLY A 35 -2.84 4.40 15.45
C GLY A 35 -2.01 4.62 16.70
N ILE A 36 -1.47 3.59 17.31
CA ILE A 36 -0.64 3.77 18.50
C ILE A 36 0.69 4.40 18.13
N THR A 37 1.38 3.82 17.16
CA THR A 37 2.66 4.33 16.68
C THR A 37 2.55 4.93 15.29
N ASN A 38 1.56 4.52 14.49
CA ASN A 38 1.33 4.95 13.11
C ASN A 38 2.58 4.75 12.24
N THR A 39 3.30 3.66 12.46
CA THR A 39 4.56 3.39 11.78
C THR A 39 4.45 2.17 10.88
N PHE A 40 5.43 2.03 10.01
CA PHE A 40 5.60 0.85 9.18
C PHE A 40 5.70 -0.43 10.02
N GLU A 41 6.43 -0.35 11.12
CA GLU A 41 6.60 -1.51 12.02
C GLU A 41 5.26 -1.96 12.60
N ASP A 42 4.38 -1.03 12.91
CA ASP A 42 3.05 -1.33 13.40
C ASP A 42 2.22 -2.02 12.31
N ALA A 43 2.26 -1.51 11.09
CA ALA A 43 1.52 -2.07 9.97
C ALA A 43 2.00 -3.47 9.58
N LYS A 44 3.27 -3.78 9.78
CA LYS A 44 3.85 -5.09 9.44
C LYS A 44 3.19 -6.25 10.17
N LYS A 45 2.58 -6.01 11.32
CA LYS A 45 1.91 -7.05 12.09
C LYS A 45 0.79 -7.72 11.31
N ASP A 46 0.13 -6.96 10.42
CA ASP A 46 -1.04 -7.42 9.69
C ASP A 46 -0.80 -7.45 8.18
N TRP A 47 0.45 -7.51 7.74
CA TRP A 47 0.75 -7.46 6.32
C TRP A 47 0.21 -8.67 5.58
N GLN A 48 -0.43 -8.37 4.47
CA GLN A 48 -0.97 -9.35 3.54
C GLN A 48 -0.52 -9.00 2.13
N THR A 49 -0.45 -10.00 1.26
CA THR A 49 -0.09 -9.82 -0.13
C THR A 49 -1.36 -9.97 -0.98
N ASN A 50 -1.65 -8.96 -1.79
CA ASN A 50 -2.82 -8.93 -2.65
C ASN A 50 -2.45 -8.40 -4.02
N THR A 51 -3.26 -8.77 -5.02
CA THR A 51 -3.10 -8.29 -6.40
C THR A 51 -4.44 -7.77 -6.90
N TYR A 52 -4.49 -6.47 -7.18
CA TYR A 52 -5.66 -5.79 -7.73
C TYR A 52 -5.20 -4.69 -8.68
N THR A 53 -6.14 -4.06 -9.37
CA THR A 53 -5.83 -2.89 -10.19
C THR A 53 -5.56 -1.67 -9.32
N LEU A 54 -4.83 -0.70 -9.87
CA LEU A 54 -4.60 0.56 -9.17
C LEU A 54 -5.91 1.29 -8.85
N ASP A 55 -6.87 1.25 -9.77
CA ASP A 55 -8.18 1.88 -9.55
C ASP A 55 -8.92 1.24 -8.38
N TYR A 56 -8.83 -0.08 -8.24
CA TYR A 56 -9.41 -0.78 -7.10
C TYR A 56 -8.81 -0.28 -5.79
N TYR A 57 -7.48 -0.19 -5.72
CA TYR A 57 -6.81 0.27 -4.51
C TYR A 57 -7.19 1.72 -4.17
N ARG A 58 -7.21 2.61 -5.16
CA ARG A 58 -7.62 4.00 -4.96
C ARG A 58 -9.02 4.11 -4.39
N SER A 59 -9.96 3.34 -4.95
CA SER A 59 -11.34 3.32 -4.50
C SER A 59 -11.46 2.85 -3.06
N ARG A 60 -10.72 1.80 -2.70
CA ARG A 60 -10.79 1.23 -1.36
C ARG A 60 -10.13 2.10 -0.30
N MET A 61 -9.12 2.86 -0.68
CA MET A 61 -8.32 3.65 0.26
C MET A 61 -8.67 5.13 0.29
N GLY A 62 -9.69 5.55 -0.48
CA GLY A 62 -10.05 6.98 -0.56
C GLY A 62 -8.95 7.83 -1.18
N GLY A 63 -8.18 7.24 -2.10
CA GLY A 63 -7.00 7.84 -2.68
C GLY A 63 -5.74 7.18 -2.15
N ILE A 64 -4.64 7.34 -2.89
CA ILE A 64 -3.38 6.69 -2.54
C ILE A 64 -2.21 7.58 -2.96
N VAL A 65 -1.17 7.62 -2.15
CA VAL A 65 0.06 8.36 -2.41
C VAL A 65 1.22 7.38 -2.47
N PHE A 66 2.07 7.53 -3.47
CA PHE A 66 3.25 6.69 -3.64
C PHE A 66 4.53 7.49 -3.46
N ALA A 67 5.54 6.84 -2.87
CA ALA A 67 6.91 7.33 -2.85
C ALA A 67 7.76 6.28 -3.55
N ASN A 68 8.17 6.57 -4.79
CA ASN A 68 8.98 5.65 -5.58
C ASN A 68 10.40 5.55 -5.02
N PRO A 69 11.07 4.42 -5.19
CA PRO A 69 12.47 4.29 -4.79
C PRO A 69 13.34 5.23 -5.65
N LYS A 70 14.39 5.71 -5.05
CA LYS A 70 15.36 6.56 -5.73
C LYS A 70 16.25 5.77 -6.68
#